data_f0bc998127adff9211e4814750b712d0
#
_entry.id   f0bc998127adff9211e4814750b712d0
#
_cell.length_a   1.000
_cell.length_b   1.000
_cell.length_c   1.000
_cell.angle_alpha   90.00
_cell.angle_beta   90.00
_cell.angle_gamma   90.00
#
_symmetry.space_group_name_H-M   'P 1'
#
loop_
_entity.id
_entity.type
_entity.pdbx_description
1 polymer ?
#
loop_
_entity_poly.entity_id
_entity_poly.type
_entity_poly.pdbx_seq_one_letter_code
_entity_poly.pdbx_strand_id
1 'polypeptide(L)'
;MTSEIKSSVLRQIRWSILGAVVLVGIDGVVSGSFMISILVCPIWFLVALIKEAIFRKKSRILAVKIAIPILTFVALYGNASMQSAVARENAKIIIEACNNYLKVTGGYPKALEDLIPYQLDSVPRAKYALTLSEFMYW
;
A
#
# COMPACT_ATOMS: atom_id res chain seq x y z
N MET A 1 34.01 -16.23 20.24
CA MET A 1 33.89 -15.25 19.11
C MET A 1 32.70 -15.49 18.17
N THR A 2 32.12 -16.68 18.14
CA THR A 2 30.98 -17.02 17.23
C THR A 2 29.58 -16.63 17.77
N SER A 3 29.38 -16.61 19.07
CA SER A 3 28.07 -16.30 19.68
C SER A 3 27.71 -14.81 19.63
N GLU A 4 28.65 -13.92 19.87
CA GLU A 4 28.40 -12.45 19.84
C GLU A 4 28.14 -11.94 18.43
N ILE A 5 28.82 -12.49 17.41
CA ILE A 5 28.58 -12.14 16.01
C ILE A 5 27.14 -12.56 15.61
N LYS A 6 26.72 -13.73 16.07
CA LYS A 6 25.37 -14.25 15.78
C LYS A 6 24.28 -13.39 16.42
N SER A 7 24.48 -12.91 17.64
CA SER A 7 23.53 -12.05 18.36
C SER A 7 23.40 -10.65 17.73
N SER A 8 24.52 -10.05 17.29
CA SER A 8 24.50 -8.74 16.63
C SER A 8 23.79 -8.77 15.27
N VAL A 9 23.99 -9.84 14.53
CA VAL A 9 23.34 -10.09 13.23
C VAL A 9 21.83 -10.26 13.40
N LEU A 10 21.42 -11.11 14.34
CA LEU A 10 20.00 -11.32 14.64
C LEU A 10 19.33 -10.01 15.07
N ARG A 11 20.00 -9.18 15.85
CA ARG A 11 19.47 -7.86 16.26
C ARG A 11 19.24 -6.94 15.05
N GLN A 12 20.18 -6.90 14.09
CA GLN A 12 20.05 -6.07 12.89
C GLN A 12 18.91 -6.55 11.97
N ILE A 13 18.75 -7.85 11.81
CA ILE A 13 17.65 -8.42 11.00
C ILE A 13 16.29 -8.13 11.67
N ARG A 14 16.19 -8.26 12.99
CA ARG A 14 14.95 -7.94 13.73
C ARG A 14 14.50 -6.50 13.51
N TRP A 15 15.42 -5.53 13.56
CA TRP A 15 15.08 -4.13 13.31
C TRP A 15 14.63 -3.88 11.86
N SER A 16 15.24 -4.57 10.89
CA SER A 16 14.81 -4.48 9.48
C SER A 16 13.42 -5.08 9.27
N ILE A 17 13.12 -6.21 9.89
CA ILE A 17 11.78 -6.82 9.85
C ILE A 17 10.75 -5.90 10.51
N LEU A 18 11.07 -5.35 11.68
CA LEU A 18 10.17 -4.43 12.38
C LEU A 18 9.87 -3.19 11.54
N GLY A 19 10.88 -2.60 10.90
CA GLY A 19 10.69 -1.49 9.95
C GLY A 19 9.78 -1.87 8.77
N ALA A 20 9.95 -3.06 8.20
CA ALA A 20 9.11 -3.57 7.13
C ALA A 20 7.64 -3.73 7.58
N VAL A 21 7.42 -4.32 8.76
CA VAL A 21 6.07 -4.51 9.33
C VAL A 21 5.39 -3.16 9.59
N VAL A 22 6.13 -2.17 10.11
CA VAL A 22 5.59 -0.82 10.34
C VAL A 22 5.20 -0.15 9.02
N LEU A 23 6.05 -0.24 7.98
CA LEU A 23 5.73 0.31 6.65
C LEU A 23 4.50 -0.37 6.02
N VAL A 24 4.43 -1.69 6.09
CA VAL A 24 3.27 -2.44 5.60
C VAL A 24 2.00 -2.05 6.36
N GLY A 25 2.10 -1.85 7.68
CA GLY A 25 0.97 -1.39 8.49
C GLY A 25 0.50 0.00 8.09
N ILE A 26 1.42 0.96 7.96
CA ILE A 26 1.06 2.34 7.64
C ILE A 26 0.56 2.45 6.18
N ASP A 27 1.36 2.04 5.21
CA ASP A 27 1.02 2.22 3.80
C ASP A 27 -0.04 1.20 3.31
N GLY A 28 0.06 -0.06 3.73
CA GLY A 28 -0.82 -1.11 3.25
C GLY A 28 -2.20 -1.08 3.89
N VAL A 29 -2.27 -0.94 5.22
CA VAL A 29 -3.52 -1.06 5.98
C VAL A 29 -4.17 0.29 6.22
N VAL A 30 -3.40 1.31 6.65
CA VAL A 30 -3.98 2.60 7.01
C VAL A 30 -4.34 3.42 5.78
N SER A 31 -3.40 3.64 4.86
CA SER A 31 -3.62 4.52 3.70
C SER A 31 -4.10 3.79 2.45
N GLY A 32 -3.90 2.46 2.36
CA GLY A 32 -4.18 1.68 1.14
C GLY A 32 -3.39 2.17 -0.07
N SER A 33 -2.27 2.84 0.15
CA SER A 33 -1.38 3.38 -0.87
C SER A 33 0.07 3.04 -0.50
N PHE A 34 1.04 3.40 -1.32
CA PHE A 34 2.46 3.20 -1.00
C PHE A 34 3.26 4.50 -1.09
N MET A 35 2.64 5.63 -0.77
CA MET A 35 3.24 6.95 -0.88
C MET A 35 4.48 7.13 0.00
N ILE A 36 4.46 6.61 1.23
CA ILE A 36 5.60 6.69 2.15
C ILE A 36 6.68 5.71 1.70
N SER A 37 6.30 4.50 1.33
CA SER A 37 7.22 3.45 0.94
C SER A 37 8.00 3.76 -0.33
N ILE A 38 7.45 4.54 -1.26
CA ILE A 38 8.14 4.96 -2.49
C ILE A 38 9.39 5.82 -2.19
N LEU A 39 9.38 6.54 -1.07
CA LEU A 39 10.52 7.33 -0.60
C LEU A 39 11.41 6.54 0.36
N VAL A 40 10.82 5.85 1.32
CA VAL A 40 11.55 5.18 2.41
C VAL A 40 12.30 3.93 1.91
N CYS A 41 11.70 3.11 1.06
CA CYS A 41 12.35 1.88 0.59
C CYS A 41 13.63 2.12 -0.23
N PRO A 42 13.69 3.06 -1.20
CA PRO A 42 14.92 3.38 -1.90
C PRO A 42 16.00 3.93 -0.98
N ILE A 43 15.65 4.83 -0.05
CA ILE A 43 16.59 5.37 0.93
C ILE A 43 17.14 4.26 1.82
N TRP A 44 16.27 3.40 2.33
CA TRP A 44 16.67 2.25 3.14
C TRP A 44 17.61 1.32 2.38
N PHE A 45 17.30 1.01 1.11
CA PHE A 45 18.13 0.21 0.23
C PHE A 45 19.51 0.85 0.02
N LEU A 46 19.57 2.17 -0.29
CA LEU A 46 20.82 2.91 -0.45
C LEU A 46 21.67 2.89 0.82
N VAL A 47 21.07 3.13 1.98
CA VAL A 47 21.77 3.09 3.28
C VAL A 47 22.34 1.68 3.55
N ALA A 48 21.61 0.63 3.18
CA ALA A 48 22.09 -0.74 3.33
C ALA A 48 23.31 -1.00 2.43
N LEU A 49 23.27 -0.52 1.16
CA LEU A 49 24.39 -0.65 0.22
C LEU A 49 25.63 0.13 0.66
N ILE A 50 25.45 1.41 1.06
CA ILE A 50 26.54 2.28 1.51
C ILE A 50 27.25 1.66 2.74
N LYS A 51 26.49 1.22 3.73
CA LYS A 51 27.05 0.55 4.91
C LYS A 51 27.89 -0.65 4.56
N GLU A 52 27.45 -1.48 3.62
CA GLU A 52 28.18 -2.67 3.21
C GLU A 52 29.43 -2.31 2.38
N ALA A 53 29.36 -1.31 1.52
CA ALA A 53 30.49 -0.81 0.73
C ALA A 53 31.61 -0.27 1.64
N ILE A 54 31.26 0.48 2.69
CA ILE A 54 32.23 1.03 3.66
C ILE A 54 32.87 -0.06 4.50
N PHE A 55 32.08 -1.01 5.00
CA PHE A 55 32.59 -2.03 5.94
C PHE A 55 33.20 -3.26 5.26
N ARG A 56 33.23 -3.35 3.92
CA ARG A 56 33.84 -4.40 3.09
C ARG A 56 33.63 -5.86 3.58
N LYS A 57 32.59 -6.08 4.38
CA LYS A 57 32.27 -7.40 4.88
C LYS A 57 31.45 -8.15 3.85
N LYS A 58 32.07 -8.99 3.05
CA LYS A 58 31.39 -9.93 2.13
C LYS A 58 30.58 -10.94 2.97
N SER A 59 29.36 -10.57 3.33
CA SER A 59 28.52 -11.35 4.24
C SER A 59 27.31 -11.90 3.49
N ARG A 60 27.01 -13.18 3.69
CA ARG A 60 25.74 -13.79 3.26
C ARG A 60 24.51 -13.05 3.80
N ILE A 61 24.70 -12.25 4.84
CA ILE A 61 23.69 -11.40 5.48
C ILE A 61 23.33 -10.19 4.61
N LEU A 62 24.24 -9.76 3.73
CA LEU A 62 23.94 -8.69 2.78
C LEU A 62 22.73 -9.01 1.90
N ALA A 63 22.67 -10.23 1.36
CA ALA A 63 21.54 -10.66 0.55
C ALA A 63 20.20 -10.54 1.30
N VAL A 64 20.16 -10.92 2.57
CA VAL A 64 18.96 -10.80 3.42
C VAL A 64 18.60 -9.33 3.67
N LYS A 65 19.60 -8.49 3.97
CA LYS A 65 19.37 -7.04 4.21
C LYS A 65 18.86 -6.30 2.98
N ILE A 66 19.25 -6.72 1.80
CA ILE A 66 18.79 -6.16 0.53
C ILE A 66 17.44 -6.74 0.15
N ALA A 67 17.21 -8.03 0.40
CA ALA A 67 15.96 -8.69 0.06
C ALA A 67 14.75 -8.12 0.83
N ILE A 68 14.91 -7.75 2.11
CA ILE A 68 13.82 -7.24 2.94
C ILE A 68 13.18 -5.98 2.35
N PRO A 69 13.89 -4.87 2.07
CA PRO A 69 13.27 -3.68 1.50
C PRO A 69 12.70 -3.91 0.10
N ILE A 70 13.32 -4.76 -0.71
CA ILE A 70 12.81 -5.11 -2.05
C ILE A 70 11.48 -5.87 -1.92
N LEU A 71 11.41 -6.91 -1.09
CA LEU A 71 10.19 -7.68 -0.88
C LEU A 71 9.08 -6.82 -0.27
N THR A 72 9.42 -5.92 0.67
CA THR A 72 8.46 -4.97 1.24
C THR A 72 7.89 -4.05 0.16
N PHE A 73 8.75 -3.50 -0.70
CA PHE A 73 8.33 -2.65 -1.80
C PHE A 73 7.41 -3.39 -2.78
N VAL A 74 7.78 -4.60 -3.19
CA VAL A 74 6.99 -5.43 -4.11
C VAL A 74 5.62 -5.78 -3.51
N ALA A 75 5.58 -6.14 -2.23
CA ALA A 75 4.33 -6.45 -1.53
C ALA A 75 3.39 -5.24 -1.47
N LEU A 76 3.92 -4.06 -1.13
CA LEU A 76 3.12 -2.83 -1.05
C LEU A 76 2.68 -2.34 -2.42
N TYR A 77 3.53 -2.45 -3.44
CA TYR A 77 3.16 -2.16 -4.82
C TYR A 77 2.04 -3.08 -5.32
N GLY A 78 2.15 -4.38 -5.04
CA GLY A 78 1.10 -5.36 -5.36
C GLY A 78 -0.23 -5.01 -4.69
N ASN A 79 -0.20 -4.70 -3.38
CA ASN A 79 -1.40 -4.27 -2.65
C ASN A 79 -2.01 -3.00 -3.26
N ALA A 80 -1.21 -1.96 -3.56
CA ALA A 80 -1.70 -0.73 -4.17
C ALA A 80 -2.29 -0.96 -5.57
N SER A 81 -1.70 -1.86 -6.36
CA SER A 81 -2.23 -2.25 -7.67
C SER A 81 -3.58 -2.94 -7.56
N MET A 82 -3.73 -3.86 -6.61
CA MET A 82 -5.01 -4.52 -6.33
C MET A 82 -6.08 -3.52 -5.88
N GLN A 83 -5.75 -2.61 -4.96
CA GLN A 83 -6.66 -1.55 -4.51
C GLN A 83 -7.11 -0.64 -5.67
N SER A 84 -6.17 -0.30 -6.57
CA SER A 84 -6.48 0.50 -7.75
C SER A 84 -7.39 -0.23 -8.75
N ALA A 85 -7.25 -1.55 -8.89
CA ALA A 85 -8.14 -2.36 -9.71
C ALA A 85 -9.57 -2.38 -9.14
N VAL A 86 -9.71 -2.62 -7.84
CA VAL A 86 -11.00 -2.56 -7.13
C VAL A 86 -11.65 -1.19 -7.28
N ALA A 87 -10.87 -0.10 -7.09
CA ALA A 87 -11.39 1.25 -7.24
C ALA A 87 -11.96 1.51 -8.64
N ARG A 88 -11.30 1.02 -9.69
CA ARG A 88 -11.76 1.18 -11.07
C ARG A 88 -13.06 0.41 -11.34
N GLU A 89 -13.18 -0.81 -10.85
CA GLU A 89 -14.40 -1.60 -11.00
C GLU A 89 -15.58 -0.95 -10.24
N ASN A 90 -15.36 -0.53 -9.01
CA ASN A 90 -16.38 0.15 -8.22
C ASN A 90 -16.78 1.51 -8.82
N ALA A 91 -15.83 2.24 -9.41
CA ALA A 91 -16.12 3.49 -10.13
C ALA A 91 -17.01 3.24 -11.35
N LYS A 92 -16.80 2.14 -12.11
CA LYS A 92 -17.68 1.80 -13.24
C LYS A 92 -19.12 1.57 -12.79
N ILE A 93 -19.29 0.83 -11.69
CA ILE A 93 -20.63 0.57 -11.11
C ILE A 93 -21.32 1.90 -10.75
N ILE A 94 -20.61 2.83 -10.11
CA ILE A 94 -21.15 4.14 -9.76
C ILE A 94 -21.52 4.95 -11.01
N ILE A 95 -20.64 4.98 -12.03
CA ILE A 95 -20.90 5.69 -13.29
C ILE A 95 -22.14 5.14 -13.98
N GLU A 96 -22.29 3.82 -14.03
CA GLU A 96 -23.47 3.18 -14.63
C GLU A 96 -24.75 3.54 -13.86
N ALA A 97 -24.70 3.50 -12.52
CA ALA A 97 -25.82 3.91 -11.67
C ALA A 97 -26.20 5.38 -11.88
N CYS A 98 -25.23 6.29 -11.97
CA CYS A 98 -25.46 7.71 -12.27
C CYS A 98 -26.11 7.90 -13.64
N ASN A 99 -25.65 7.17 -14.67
CA ASN A 99 -26.23 7.24 -16.01
C ASN A 99 -27.68 6.71 -16.04
N ASN A 100 -28.00 5.67 -15.29
CA ASN A 100 -29.34 5.15 -15.17
C ASN A 100 -30.24 6.11 -14.40
N TYR A 101 -29.75 6.72 -13.33
CA TYR A 101 -30.46 7.76 -12.59
C TYR A 101 -30.80 8.94 -13.49
N LEU A 102 -29.86 9.42 -14.31
CA LEU A 102 -30.06 10.48 -15.28
C LEU A 102 -31.21 10.17 -16.27
N LYS A 103 -31.26 8.92 -16.78
CA LYS A 103 -32.32 8.51 -17.73
C LYS A 103 -33.70 8.53 -17.11
N VAL A 104 -33.82 8.26 -15.80
CA VAL A 104 -35.08 8.19 -15.08
C VAL A 104 -35.53 9.56 -14.59
N THR A 105 -34.62 10.36 -14.06
CA THR A 105 -34.93 11.63 -13.38
C THR A 105 -34.70 12.87 -14.25
N GLY A 106 -33.99 12.73 -15.38
CA GLY A 106 -33.59 13.84 -16.24
C GLY A 106 -32.44 14.70 -15.74
N GLY A 107 -31.80 14.33 -14.61
CA GLY A 107 -30.64 15.02 -14.02
C GLY A 107 -29.71 14.06 -13.31
N TYR A 108 -28.46 14.48 -13.09
CA TYR A 108 -27.52 13.69 -12.28
C TYR A 108 -27.86 13.78 -10.79
N PRO A 109 -27.53 12.75 -9.99
CA PRO A 109 -27.73 12.79 -8.55
C PRO A 109 -26.90 13.92 -7.93
N LYS A 110 -27.35 14.52 -6.85
CA LYS A 110 -26.60 15.57 -6.13
C LYS A 110 -25.54 14.97 -5.19
N ALA A 111 -25.78 13.76 -4.74
CA ALA A 111 -24.87 12.98 -3.91
C ALA A 111 -24.97 11.49 -4.31
N LEU A 112 -23.93 10.70 -4.02
CA LEU A 112 -23.93 9.25 -4.33
C LEU A 112 -24.99 8.50 -3.53
N GLU A 113 -25.39 9.00 -2.38
CA GLU A 113 -26.44 8.47 -1.53
C GLU A 113 -27.83 8.53 -2.20
N ASP A 114 -28.03 9.45 -3.13
CA ASP A 114 -29.28 9.58 -3.91
C ASP A 114 -29.51 8.35 -4.83
N LEU A 115 -28.47 7.56 -5.07
CA LEU A 115 -28.56 6.33 -5.86
C LEU A 115 -29.16 5.16 -5.06
N ILE A 116 -29.25 5.27 -3.74
CA ILE A 116 -29.80 4.25 -2.84
C ILE A 116 -31.29 4.53 -2.61
N PRO A 117 -32.15 3.50 -2.57
CA PRO A 117 -31.92 2.08 -2.88
C PRO A 117 -32.17 1.73 -4.36
N TYR A 118 -32.52 2.69 -5.20
CA TYR A 118 -33.09 2.43 -6.52
C TYR A 118 -32.09 1.93 -7.55
N GLN A 119 -30.84 2.34 -7.45
CA GLN A 119 -29.76 1.99 -8.41
C GLN A 119 -28.64 1.18 -7.76
N LEU A 120 -28.43 1.34 -6.46
CA LEU A 120 -27.41 0.65 -5.70
C LEU A 120 -27.97 0.25 -4.33
N ASP A 121 -27.54 -0.91 -3.81
CA ASP A 121 -27.85 -1.32 -2.44
C ASP A 121 -27.03 -0.52 -1.42
N SER A 122 -25.81 -0.15 -1.79
CA SER A 122 -24.90 0.69 -1.01
C SER A 122 -23.86 1.33 -1.92
N VAL A 123 -23.31 2.48 -1.52
CA VAL A 123 -22.22 3.12 -2.27
C VAL A 123 -20.95 2.27 -2.14
N PRO A 124 -20.37 1.77 -3.26
CA PRO A 124 -19.15 0.98 -3.23
C PRO A 124 -17.97 1.81 -2.72
N ARG A 125 -17.07 1.18 -1.97
CA ARG A 125 -15.86 1.84 -1.48
C ARG A 125 -14.80 1.94 -2.57
N ALA A 126 -14.03 3.04 -2.58
CA ALA A 126 -12.91 3.22 -3.50
C ALA A 126 -11.75 2.25 -3.18
N LYS A 127 -11.52 1.96 -1.89
CA LYS A 127 -10.45 1.05 -1.43
C LYS A 127 -10.83 0.40 -0.11
N TYR A 128 -10.19 -0.74 0.17
CA TYR A 128 -10.25 -1.40 1.47
C TYR A 128 -9.11 -0.91 2.37
N ALA A 129 -9.21 0.33 2.84
CA ALA A 129 -8.25 0.97 3.74
C ALA A 129 -8.98 1.66 4.89
N LEU A 130 -8.28 1.97 5.97
CA LEU A 130 -8.85 2.66 7.13
C LEU A 130 -9.10 4.15 6.85
N THR A 131 -8.36 4.72 5.92
CA THR A 131 -8.50 6.13 5.51
C THR A 131 -8.65 6.24 3.99
N LEU A 132 -9.27 7.34 3.53
CA LEU A 132 -9.44 7.64 2.10
C LEU A 132 -10.12 6.50 1.32
N SER A 133 -11.13 5.86 1.94
CA SER A 133 -11.83 4.71 1.37
C SER A 133 -13.04 5.08 0.52
N GLU A 134 -13.43 6.33 0.48
CA GLU A 134 -14.64 6.82 -0.20
C GLU A 134 -14.30 7.50 -1.53
N PHE A 135 -15.27 7.49 -2.46
CA PHE A 135 -15.18 8.28 -3.67
C PHE A 135 -15.59 9.73 -3.38
N MET A 136 -14.86 10.69 -3.93
CA MET A 136 -15.30 12.08 -3.95
C MET A 136 -16.18 12.30 -5.18
N TYR A 137 -17.36 12.87 -4.97
CA TYR A 137 -18.34 13.23 -5.99
C TYR A 137 -18.52 14.75 -5.99
N TRP A 138 -18.43 15.38 -7.17
CA TRP A 138 -18.50 16.85 -7.37
C TRP A 138 -19.64 17.21 -8.32
#